data_6dc03ad1e876aa6100309623eab8420b
#
_entry.id   6dc03ad1e876aa6100309623eab8420b
#
_cell.length_a   1.000
_cell.length_b   1.000
_cell.length_c   1.000
_cell.angle_alpha   90.00
_cell.angle_beta   90.00
_cell.angle_gamma   90.00
#
_symmetry.space_group_name_H-M   'P 1'
#
loop_
_entity.id
_entity.type
_entity.pdbx_description
1 polymer ?
#
loop_
_entity_poly.entity_id
_entity_poly.type
_entity_poly.pdbx_seq_one_letter_code
_entity_poly.pdbx_strand_id
1 'polypeptide(L)'
;NALAVANNKVDVATNNTESIYARLQKNNMKAFKNIKEIWRSPLIPSDPMVWRKNLSAEVKQKIYFFIMQYGRFGSMEKVKKERETLANLSDGWGPFLASSNAQLLDVRQIEAFKKKLKAQKKNDMAGVAKAEEELKKLKELANIVGKAGY
;
A
#
# COMPACT_ATOMS: atom_id res chain seq x y z
N ASN A 1 -11.30 -11.09 -9.26
CA ASN A 1 -10.39 -11.43 -10.37
C ASN A 1 -9.86 -12.88 -10.25
N ALA A 2 -9.33 -13.33 -9.08
CA ALA A 2 -8.78 -14.68 -8.90
C ALA A 2 -9.80 -15.80 -9.19
N LEU A 3 -11.07 -15.64 -8.80
CA LEU A 3 -12.11 -16.61 -9.12
C LEU A 3 -12.40 -16.70 -10.63
N ALA A 4 -12.17 -15.64 -11.39
CA ALA A 4 -12.34 -15.69 -12.84
C ALA A 4 -11.26 -16.57 -13.49
N VAL A 5 -10.01 -16.47 -13.01
CA VAL A 5 -8.92 -17.37 -13.42
C VAL A 5 -9.21 -18.82 -13.01
N ALA A 6 -9.56 -19.03 -11.73
CA ALA A 6 -9.84 -20.36 -11.19
C ALA A 6 -10.98 -21.09 -11.91
N ASN A 7 -11.91 -20.35 -12.52
CA ASN A 7 -13.07 -20.86 -13.28
C ASN A 7 -12.86 -20.74 -14.80
N ASN A 8 -11.64 -20.56 -15.28
CA ASN A 8 -11.27 -20.49 -16.72
C ASN A 8 -12.04 -19.42 -17.51
N LYS A 9 -12.45 -18.32 -16.84
CA LYS A 9 -13.11 -17.19 -17.52
C LYS A 9 -12.12 -16.20 -18.11
N VAL A 10 -10.91 -16.17 -17.58
CA VAL A 10 -9.75 -15.40 -18.05
C VAL A 10 -8.48 -16.19 -17.75
N ASP A 11 -7.44 -16.01 -18.57
CA ASP A 11 -6.18 -16.73 -18.43
C ASP A 11 -5.28 -16.13 -17.35
N VAL A 12 -5.30 -14.81 -17.19
CA VAL A 12 -4.46 -14.06 -16.23
C VAL A 12 -5.27 -12.95 -15.59
N ALA A 13 -5.00 -12.69 -14.31
CA ALA A 13 -5.59 -11.55 -13.59
C ALA A 13 -4.63 -11.00 -12.54
N THR A 14 -4.79 -9.73 -12.20
CA THR A 14 -4.11 -9.09 -11.07
C THR A 14 -4.95 -9.17 -9.80
N ASN A 15 -4.30 -9.31 -8.68
CA ASN A 15 -4.95 -9.30 -7.37
C ASN A 15 -3.94 -8.88 -6.28
N ASN A 16 -4.39 -8.64 -5.06
CA ASN A 16 -3.52 -8.44 -3.91
C ASN A 16 -3.32 -9.73 -3.11
N THR A 17 -2.25 -9.79 -2.34
CA THR A 17 -1.89 -10.96 -1.52
C THR A 17 -2.93 -11.29 -0.48
N GLU A 18 -3.58 -10.31 0.15
CA GLU A 18 -4.63 -10.53 1.14
C GLU A 18 -5.83 -11.27 0.53
N SER A 19 -6.30 -10.82 -0.64
CA SER A 19 -7.43 -11.47 -1.31
C SER A 19 -7.10 -12.90 -1.74
N ILE A 20 -5.86 -13.20 -2.10
CA ILE A 20 -5.44 -14.54 -2.53
C ILE A 20 -5.19 -15.44 -1.31
N TYR A 21 -4.32 -15.03 -0.41
CA TYR A 21 -3.84 -15.91 0.67
C TYR A 21 -4.72 -15.85 1.92
N ALA A 22 -5.17 -14.66 2.34
CA ALA A 22 -6.00 -14.56 3.53
C ALA A 22 -7.47 -14.93 3.27
N ARG A 23 -8.04 -14.54 2.12
CA ARG A 23 -9.46 -14.78 1.82
C ARG A 23 -9.71 -15.99 0.95
N LEU A 24 -9.11 -16.07 -0.24
CA LEU A 24 -9.41 -17.15 -1.18
C LEU A 24 -8.90 -18.50 -0.67
N GLN A 25 -7.67 -18.55 -0.19
CA GLN A 25 -7.10 -19.77 0.38
C GLN A 25 -7.93 -20.30 1.55
N LYS A 26 -8.38 -19.41 2.45
CA LYS A 26 -9.18 -19.77 3.63
C LYS A 26 -10.61 -20.17 3.27
N ASN A 27 -11.25 -19.43 2.37
CA ASN A 27 -12.69 -19.57 2.13
C ASN A 27 -13.04 -20.45 0.91
N ASN A 28 -12.09 -20.65 -0.02
CA ASN A 28 -12.29 -21.45 -1.22
C ASN A 28 -10.98 -22.12 -1.67
N MET A 29 -10.56 -23.13 -0.91
CA MET A 29 -9.35 -23.88 -1.18
C MET A 29 -9.36 -24.56 -2.58
N LYS A 30 -10.52 -24.98 -3.08
CA LYS A 30 -10.64 -25.57 -4.43
C LYS A 30 -10.25 -24.56 -5.51
N ALA A 31 -10.78 -23.35 -5.45
CA ALA A 31 -10.42 -22.29 -6.38
C ALA A 31 -8.96 -21.86 -6.22
N PHE A 32 -8.45 -21.80 -4.98
CA PHE A 32 -7.05 -21.47 -4.70
C PHE A 32 -6.07 -22.45 -5.35
N LYS A 33 -6.37 -23.76 -5.33
CA LYS A 33 -5.53 -24.79 -5.97
C LYS A 33 -5.48 -24.69 -7.49
N ASN A 34 -6.45 -24.03 -8.11
CA ASN A 34 -6.53 -23.85 -9.58
C ASN A 34 -5.83 -22.61 -10.08
N ILE A 35 -5.16 -21.84 -9.21
CA ILE A 35 -4.41 -20.65 -9.59
C ILE A 35 -2.95 -20.77 -9.20
N LYS A 36 -2.09 -20.07 -9.93
CA LYS A 36 -0.66 -19.96 -9.64
C LYS A 36 -0.25 -18.50 -9.71
N GLU A 37 0.48 -18.04 -8.70
CA GLU A 37 1.16 -16.75 -8.77
C GLU A 37 2.32 -16.85 -9.77
N ILE A 38 2.32 -16.00 -10.77
CA ILE A 38 3.35 -15.97 -11.83
C ILE A 38 4.28 -14.76 -11.69
N TRP A 39 3.86 -13.75 -10.94
CA TRP A 39 4.65 -12.57 -10.66
C TRP A 39 4.13 -11.84 -9.42
N ARG A 40 5.05 -11.25 -8.67
CA ARG A 40 4.75 -10.43 -7.49
C ARG A 40 5.44 -9.07 -7.61
N SER A 41 4.69 -7.99 -7.38
CA SER A 41 5.26 -6.65 -7.29
C SER A 41 6.12 -6.48 -6.04
N PRO A 42 7.01 -5.49 -5.99
CA PRO A 42 7.50 -4.98 -4.71
C PRO A 42 6.35 -4.65 -3.77
N LEU A 43 6.63 -4.61 -2.47
CA LEU A 43 5.61 -4.29 -1.46
C LEU A 43 5.01 -2.91 -1.73
N ILE A 44 3.69 -2.87 -1.89
CA ILE A 44 2.93 -1.64 -2.00
C ILE A 44 2.42 -1.31 -0.60
N PRO A 45 2.65 -0.10 -0.07
CA PRO A 45 2.14 0.31 1.23
C PRO A 45 0.61 0.18 1.30
N SER A 46 0.10 -0.23 2.45
CA SER A 46 -1.34 -0.23 2.73
C SER A 46 -1.90 1.20 2.73
N ASP A 47 -3.22 1.31 2.63
CA ASP A 47 -3.92 2.58 2.63
C ASP A 47 -3.59 3.40 3.90
N PRO A 48 -3.14 4.67 3.78
CA PRO A 48 -2.79 5.47 4.92
C PRO A 48 -4.03 6.06 5.59
N MET A 49 -4.00 6.21 6.90
CA MET A 49 -4.92 7.11 7.59
C MET A 49 -4.59 8.56 7.26
N VAL A 50 -5.60 9.33 6.88
CA VAL A 50 -5.45 10.72 6.51
C VAL A 50 -6.38 11.62 7.30
N TRP A 51 -5.98 12.87 7.53
CA TRP A 51 -6.80 13.92 8.15
C TRP A 51 -6.86 15.18 7.28
N ARG A 52 -7.84 16.01 7.55
CA ARG A 52 -7.97 17.30 6.87
C ARG A 52 -6.79 18.22 7.25
N LYS A 53 -6.22 18.91 6.27
CA LYS A 53 -5.11 19.84 6.50
C LYS A 53 -5.46 20.98 7.48
N ASN A 54 -6.72 21.41 7.49
CA ASN A 54 -7.23 22.52 8.32
C ASN A 54 -7.65 22.12 9.74
N LEU A 55 -7.43 20.88 10.21
CA LEU A 55 -7.53 20.55 11.62
C LEU A 55 -6.46 21.31 12.40
N SER A 56 -6.79 21.75 13.64
CA SER A 56 -5.82 22.38 14.52
C SER A 56 -4.65 21.42 14.84
N ALA A 57 -3.50 22.00 15.14
CA ALA A 57 -2.31 21.22 15.53
C ALA A 57 -2.58 20.33 16.75
N GLU A 58 -3.30 20.87 17.71
CA GLU A 58 -3.68 20.14 18.94
C GLU A 58 -4.51 18.89 18.63
N VAL A 59 -5.55 19.02 17.76
CA VAL A 59 -6.39 17.88 17.38
C VAL A 59 -5.58 16.84 16.61
N LYS A 60 -4.73 17.27 15.67
CA LYS A 60 -3.83 16.36 14.94
C LYS A 60 -2.93 15.59 15.88
N GLN A 61 -2.36 16.27 16.86
CA GLN A 61 -1.47 15.67 17.84
C GLN A 61 -2.20 14.63 18.71
N LYS A 62 -3.40 14.94 19.19
CA LYS A 62 -4.24 14.01 19.97
C LYS A 62 -4.56 12.75 19.15
N ILE A 63 -4.98 12.90 17.88
CA ILE A 63 -5.26 11.78 16.98
C ILE A 63 -3.99 10.94 16.77
N TYR A 64 -2.87 11.59 16.46
CA TYR A 64 -1.60 10.92 16.24
C TYR A 64 -1.17 10.09 17.44
N PHE A 65 -1.16 10.67 18.62
CA PHE A 65 -0.79 9.97 19.85
C PHE A 65 -1.73 8.80 20.15
N PHE A 66 -3.04 9.00 20.02
CA PHE A 66 -4.00 7.92 20.22
C PHE A 66 -3.70 6.73 19.31
N ILE A 67 -3.56 6.97 18.00
CA ILE A 67 -3.32 5.92 17.00
C ILE A 67 -1.97 5.23 17.23
N MET A 68 -0.92 6.00 17.51
CA MET A 68 0.42 5.45 17.69
C MET A 68 0.58 4.66 19.00
N GLN A 69 -0.23 4.96 20.00
CA GLN A 69 -0.24 4.25 21.29
C GLN A 69 -1.16 3.01 21.29
N TYR A 70 -2.16 2.98 20.43
CA TYR A 70 -3.15 1.91 20.41
C TYR A 70 -2.50 0.54 20.13
N GLY A 71 -2.75 -0.41 21.03
CA GLY A 71 -2.15 -1.74 21.00
C GLY A 71 -0.67 -1.80 21.40
N ARG A 72 -0.10 -0.70 21.97
CA ARG A 72 1.31 -0.65 22.41
C ARG A 72 1.49 -0.24 23.85
N PHE A 73 0.69 0.72 24.35
CA PHE A 73 0.91 1.35 25.64
C PHE A 73 -0.31 1.22 26.55
N GLY A 74 -0.05 0.90 27.82
CA GLY A 74 -1.06 0.75 28.87
C GLY A 74 -0.86 -0.52 29.69
N SER A 75 -1.88 -0.92 30.46
CA SER A 75 -1.86 -2.20 31.14
C SER A 75 -1.82 -3.37 30.14
N MET A 76 -1.28 -4.51 30.54
CA MET A 76 -1.23 -5.70 29.67
C MET A 76 -2.62 -6.10 29.17
N GLU A 77 -3.63 -6.02 30.02
CA GLU A 77 -5.02 -6.30 29.67
C GLU A 77 -5.55 -5.37 28.56
N LYS A 78 -5.30 -4.05 28.73
CA LYS A 78 -5.68 -3.04 27.74
C LYS A 78 -5.00 -3.32 26.38
N VAL A 79 -3.67 -3.50 26.40
CA VAL A 79 -2.89 -3.77 25.17
C VAL A 79 -3.38 -5.04 24.48
N LYS A 80 -3.66 -6.10 25.24
CA LYS A 80 -4.19 -7.35 24.69
C LYS A 80 -5.54 -7.13 24.00
N LYS A 81 -6.48 -6.46 24.67
CA LYS A 81 -7.80 -6.14 24.12
C LYS A 81 -7.72 -5.28 22.87
N GLU A 82 -6.86 -4.26 22.85
CA GLU A 82 -6.65 -3.41 21.68
C GLU A 82 -6.06 -4.17 20.49
N ARG A 83 -5.10 -5.07 20.72
CA ARG A 83 -4.53 -5.95 19.68
C ARG A 83 -5.54 -6.95 19.16
N GLU A 84 -6.37 -7.54 20.01
CA GLU A 84 -7.47 -8.41 19.60
C GLU A 84 -8.47 -7.64 18.74
N THR A 85 -8.78 -6.39 19.10
CA THR A 85 -9.64 -5.53 18.29
C THR A 85 -9.04 -5.31 16.90
N LEU A 86 -7.75 -4.96 16.80
CA LEU A 86 -7.05 -4.78 15.52
C LEU A 86 -7.01 -6.07 14.71
N ALA A 87 -6.71 -7.20 15.34
CA ALA A 87 -6.67 -8.50 14.68
C ALA A 87 -8.02 -8.94 14.11
N ASN A 88 -9.12 -8.48 14.68
CA ASN A 88 -10.48 -8.75 14.20
C ASN A 88 -10.94 -7.77 13.10
N LEU A 89 -10.17 -6.72 12.81
CA LEU A 89 -10.46 -5.82 11.71
C LEU A 89 -9.97 -6.43 10.38
N SER A 90 -10.88 -6.52 9.42
CA SER A 90 -10.60 -7.02 8.07
C SER A 90 -9.84 -8.37 8.08
N ASP A 91 -8.62 -8.39 7.60
CA ASP A 91 -7.77 -9.60 7.49
C ASP A 91 -6.67 -9.65 8.58
N GLY A 92 -6.87 -8.95 9.68
CA GLY A 92 -5.95 -8.88 10.80
C GLY A 92 -4.97 -7.70 10.69
N TRP A 93 -5.27 -6.63 11.42
CA TRP A 93 -4.38 -5.48 11.50
C TRP A 93 -3.42 -5.60 12.70
N GLY A 94 -2.23 -5.06 12.56
CA GLY A 94 -1.32 -4.78 13.67
C GLY A 94 -1.43 -3.32 14.13
N PRO A 95 -0.69 -2.93 15.17
CA PRO A 95 -0.58 -1.54 15.58
C PRO A 95 -0.03 -0.66 14.46
N PHE A 96 -0.58 0.53 14.33
CA PHE A 96 -0.23 1.47 13.27
C PHE A 96 1.23 1.92 13.34
N LEU A 97 1.81 2.19 12.18
CA LEU A 97 3.16 2.75 12.05
C LEU A 97 3.07 4.19 11.53
N ALA A 98 4.04 5.01 11.90
CA ALA A 98 4.16 6.34 11.32
C ALA A 98 4.36 6.23 9.81
N SER A 99 3.66 7.07 9.05
CA SER A 99 3.73 7.11 7.60
C SER A 99 4.19 8.48 7.12
N SER A 100 4.89 8.50 6.00
CA SER A 100 5.30 9.72 5.32
C SER A 100 5.12 9.59 3.81
N ASN A 101 5.25 10.70 3.10
CA ASN A 101 5.24 10.68 1.63
C ASN A 101 6.35 9.80 1.02
N ALA A 102 7.38 9.46 1.79
CA ALA A 102 8.44 8.56 1.35
C ALA A 102 7.92 7.15 1.04
N GLN A 103 6.92 6.67 1.77
CA GLN A 103 6.31 5.36 1.52
C GLN A 103 5.53 5.29 0.19
N LEU A 104 5.21 6.44 -0.39
CA LEU A 104 4.50 6.52 -1.67
C LEU A 104 5.46 6.74 -2.87
N LEU A 105 6.77 6.71 -2.66
CA LEU A 105 7.75 7.00 -3.72
C LEU A 105 7.64 6.03 -4.89
N ASP A 106 7.46 4.74 -4.64
CA ASP A 106 7.32 3.74 -5.69
C ASP A 106 6.05 3.97 -6.51
N VAL A 107 4.93 4.27 -5.85
CA VAL A 107 3.67 4.61 -6.53
C VAL A 107 3.84 5.87 -7.38
N ARG A 108 4.48 6.90 -6.85
CA ARG A 108 4.76 8.15 -7.59
C ARG A 108 5.67 7.93 -8.79
N GLN A 109 6.67 7.04 -8.68
CA GLN A 109 7.50 6.66 -9.82
C GLN A 109 6.69 5.96 -10.91
N ILE A 110 5.79 5.04 -10.54
CA ILE A 110 4.90 4.38 -11.49
C ILE A 110 3.98 5.40 -12.19
N GLU A 111 3.44 6.35 -11.45
CA GLU A 111 2.60 7.42 -12.03
C GLU A 111 3.37 8.32 -12.99
N ALA A 112 4.58 8.73 -12.63
CA ALA A 112 5.44 9.53 -13.50
C ALA A 112 5.81 8.74 -14.78
N PHE A 113 6.08 7.45 -14.66
CA PHE A 113 6.32 6.58 -15.80
C PHE A 113 5.09 6.45 -16.72
N LYS A 114 3.90 6.30 -16.15
CA LYS A 114 2.63 6.33 -16.92
C LYS A 114 2.42 7.64 -17.67
N LYS A 115 2.73 8.78 -17.03
CA LYS A 115 2.69 10.10 -17.68
C LYS A 115 3.63 10.15 -18.89
N LYS A 116 4.88 9.65 -18.74
CA LYS A 116 5.86 9.55 -19.82
C LYS A 116 5.29 8.74 -21.00
N LEU A 117 4.81 7.51 -20.74
CA LEU A 117 4.24 6.66 -21.80
C LEU A 117 3.05 7.32 -22.51
N LYS A 118 2.19 8.02 -21.75
CA LYS A 118 1.05 8.75 -22.32
C LYS A 118 1.49 9.92 -23.19
N ALA A 119 2.52 10.65 -22.81
CA ALA A 119 3.10 11.74 -23.58
C ALA A 119 3.77 11.20 -24.87
N GLN A 120 4.52 10.09 -24.79
CA GLN A 120 5.12 9.42 -25.94
C GLN A 120 4.07 9.00 -26.98
N LYS A 121 2.97 8.39 -26.54
CA LYS A 121 1.85 8.00 -27.44
C LYS A 121 1.20 9.19 -28.14
N LYS A 122 1.33 10.39 -27.62
CA LYS A 122 0.78 11.63 -28.18
C LYS A 122 1.84 12.44 -28.94
N ASN A 123 3.07 11.95 -29.07
CA ASN A 123 4.21 12.68 -29.60
C ASN A 123 4.47 14.03 -28.89
N ASP A 124 4.12 14.11 -27.60
CA ASP A 124 4.34 15.30 -26.77
C ASP A 124 5.74 15.25 -26.14
N MET A 125 6.73 15.78 -26.83
CA MET A 125 8.13 15.77 -26.40
C MET A 125 8.33 16.58 -25.12
N ALA A 126 7.61 17.68 -24.91
CA ALA A 126 7.70 18.48 -23.69
C ALA A 126 7.15 17.70 -22.48
N GLY A 127 6.03 17.01 -22.65
CA GLY A 127 5.46 16.12 -21.65
C GLY A 127 6.38 14.94 -21.31
N VAL A 128 7.07 14.37 -22.28
CA VAL A 128 8.08 13.32 -22.07
C VAL A 128 9.23 13.84 -21.20
N ALA A 129 9.83 14.97 -21.59
CA ALA A 129 10.96 15.56 -20.84
C ALA A 129 10.57 15.89 -19.39
N LYS A 130 9.40 16.48 -19.18
CA LYS A 130 8.88 16.78 -17.83
C LYS A 130 8.70 15.52 -16.98
N ALA A 131 8.15 14.46 -17.54
CA ALA A 131 7.94 13.20 -16.83
C ALA A 131 9.28 12.49 -16.52
N GLU A 132 10.28 12.59 -17.39
CA GLU A 132 11.64 12.07 -17.16
C GLU A 132 12.35 12.81 -16.03
N GLU A 133 12.22 14.13 -15.97
CA GLU A 133 12.76 14.92 -14.88
C GLU A 133 12.07 14.56 -13.54
N GLU A 134 10.75 14.41 -13.53
CA GLU A 134 10.01 13.95 -12.35
C GLU A 134 10.50 12.57 -11.89
N LEU A 135 10.67 11.62 -12.81
CA LEU A 135 11.20 10.28 -12.51
C LEU A 135 12.63 10.32 -11.93
N LYS A 136 13.49 11.16 -12.47
CA LYS A 136 14.86 11.32 -11.97
C LYS A 136 14.85 11.82 -10.52
N LYS A 137 14.11 12.89 -10.23
CA LYS A 137 13.95 13.43 -8.87
C LYS A 137 13.39 12.40 -7.87
N LEU A 138 12.40 11.62 -8.28
CA LEU A 138 11.81 10.58 -7.43
C LEU A 138 12.78 9.44 -7.15
N LYS A 139 13.61 9.04 -8.12
CA LYS A 139 14.66 8.02 -7.93
C LYS A 139 15.77 8.50 -6.99
N GLU A 140 16.20 9.74 -7.15
CA GLU A 140 17.19 10.36 -6.26
C GLU A 140 16.66 10.40 -4.81
N LEU A 141 15.40 10.81 -4.62
CA LEU A 141 14.76 10.83 -3.31
C LEU A 141 14.63 9.43 -2.72
N ALA A 142 14.26 8.42 -3.52
CA ALA A 142 14.16 7.03 -3.08
C ALA A 142 15.52 6.49 -2.60
N ASN A 143 16.62 6.85 -3.29
CA ASN A 143 17.97 6.48 -2.88
C ASN A 143 18.38 7.12 -1.55
N ILE A 144 17.99 8.37 -1.30
CA ILE A 144 18.24 9.05 -0.04
C ILE A 144 17.47 8.38 1.10
N VAL A 145 16.17 8.14 0.89
CA VAL A 145 15.28 7.52 1.89
C VAL A 145 15.70 6.08 2.18
N GLY A 146 16.03 5.29 1.15
CA GLY A 146 16.50 3.91 1.32
C GLY A 146 17.79 3.80 2.14
N LYS A 147 18.70 4.78 2.02
CA LYS A 147 19.92 4.86 2.85
C LYS A 147 19.65 5.27 4.29
N ALA A 148 18.52 5.93 4.56
CA ALA A 148 18.14 6.35 5.91
C ALA A 148 17.50 5.23 6.75
N GLY A 149 17.36 4.02 6.23
CA GLY A 149 16.93 2.83 6.98
C GLY A 149 15.42 2.79 7.33
N TYR A 150 14.55 3.26 6.43
CA TYR A 150 13.10 3.12 6.56
C TYR A 150 12.61 1.78 6.02
#